data_3b57d903b12817360ae0d899aeb5ea79
#
_entry.id   3b57d903b12817360ae0d899aeb5ea79
#
_cell.length_a   1.000
_cell.length_b   1.000
_cell.length_c   1.000
_cell.angle_alpha   90.00
_cell.angle_beta   90.00
_cell.angle_gamma   90.00
#
_symmetry.space_group_name_H-M   'P 1'
#
loop_
_entity.id
_entity.type
_entity.pdbx_description
1 polymer ?
#
loop_
_entity_poly.entity_id
_entity_poly.type
_entity_poly.pdbx_seq_one_letter_code
_entity_poly.pdbx_strand_id
1 'polypeptide(L)'
;ARIFNTYGPGMALNDGRAISNFIIQALQNKPITMHGDGKQTRSFCYVKDTASGLIELMNSDLQGPVNIGNPDEIQLIELAEQIIDLTDSTSEIVHQDSAVDDPRRRCPDISQAIGQLAWSPQVDRQTGLERTIEYIKEKLCEQ
;
A
#
# COMPACT_ATOMS: atom_id res chain seq x y z
N ALA A 1 0.06 -18.67 1.68
CA ALA A 1 0.34 -17.37 1.03
C ALA A 1 1.35 -16.54 1.83
N ARG A 2 2.29 -15.92 1.15
CA ARG A 2 3.09 -14.80 1.67
C ARG A 2 2.49 -13.51 1.15
N ILE A 3 1.75 -12.82 2.00
CA ILE A 3 1.06 -11.57 1.65
C ILE A 3 2.03 -10.42 1.82
N PHE A 4 2.22 -9.62 0.75
CA PHE A 4 2.98 -8.38 0.78
C PHE A 4 2.06 -7.20 1.16
N ASN A 5 2.66 -5.99 1.31
CA ASN A 5 1.89 -4.83 1.77
C ASN A 5 0.59 -4.67 0.99
N THR A 6 -0.52 -4.80 1.69
CA THR A 6 -1.86 -4.67 1.13
C THR A 6 -2.50 -3.39 1.64
N TYR A 7 -3.21 -2.68 0.76
CA TYR A 7 -3.93 -1.45 1.09
C TYR A 7 -5.29 -1.41 0.39
N GLY A 8 -6.18 -0.57 0.87
CA GLY A 8 -7.50 -0.39 0.28
C GLY A 8 -8.60 -0.16 1.32
N PRO A 9 -9.86 -0.09 0.88
CA PRO A 9 -11.01 -0.05 1.78
C PRO A 9 -10.99 -1.19 2.80
N GLY A 10 -11.36 -0.88 4.05
CA GLY A 10 -11.28 -1.81 5.17
C GLY A 10 -10.04 -1.65 6.04
N MET A 11 -9.07 -0.79 5.66
CA MET A 11 -7.96 -0.45 6.55
C MET A 11 -8.48 0.29 7.78
N ALA A 12 -7.92 -0.05 8.96
CA ALA A 12 -8.16 0.73 10.16
C ALA A 12 -7.45 2.08 10.08
N LEU A 13 -8.12 3.14 10.55
CA LEU A 13 -7.57 4.50 10.50
C LEU A 13 -6.28 4.67 11.31
N ASN A 14 -6.10 3.86 12.34
CA ASN A 14 -4.97 3.91 13.27
C ASN A 14 -4.04 2.69 13.18
N ASP A 15 -3.95 2.05 12.01
CA ASP A 15 -3.13 0.84 11.85
C ASP A 15 -1.60 1.12 11.78
N GLY A 16 -1.21 2.39 11.70
CA GLY A 16 0.18 2.83 11.73
C GLY A 16 0.97 2.60 10.43
N ARG A 17 0.32 2.15 9.34
CA ARG A 17 1.00 1.91 8.06
C ARG A 17 1.15 3.19 7.24
N ALA A 18 2.14 3.20 6.34
CA ALA A 18 2.47 4.40 5.57
C ALA A 18 1.27 4.96 4.79
N ILE A 19 0.54 4.14 4.02
CA ILE A 19 -0.59 4.63 3.19
C ILE A 19 -1.70 5.23 4.04
N SER A 20 -2.17 4.54 5.10
CA SER A 20 -3.23 5.07 5.96
C SER A 20 -2.80 6.35 6.67
N ASN A 21 -1.57 6.38 7.21
CA ASN A 21 -1.04 7.57 7.89
C ASN A 21 -0.94 8.76 6.93
N PHE A 22 -0.36 8.57 5.75
CA PHE A 22 -0.19 9.64 4.76
C PHE A 22 -1.53 10.18 4.29
N ILE A 23 -2.51 9.31 3.99
CA ILE A 23 -3.85 9.72 3.57
C ILE A 23 -4.53 10.54 4.68
N ILE A 24 -4.50 10.06 5.93
CA ILE A 24 -5.15 10.75 7.04
C ILE A 24 -4.50 12.11 7.31
N GLN A 25 -3.17 12.17 7.31
CA GLN A 25 -2.43 13.40 7.50
C GLN A 25 -2.73 14.40 6.38
N ALA A 26 -2.72 13.95 5.12
CA ALA A 26 -3.05 14.77 3.97
C ALA A 26 -4.49 15.31 4.03
N LEU A 27 -5.49 14.45 4.30
CA LEU A 27 -6.89 14.86 4.41
C LEU A 27 -7.15 15.87 5.54
N GLN A 28 -6.30 15.88 6.57
CA GLN A 28 -6.37 16.80 7.68
C GLN A 28 -5.47 18.05 7.49
N ASN A 29 -4.78 18.17 6.35
CA ASN A 29 -3.76 19.18 6.09
C ASN A 29 -2.70 19.27 7.21
N LYS A 30 -2.39 18.13 7.82
CA LYS A 30 -1.31 17.96 8.80
C LYS A 30 -0.02 17.56 8.10
N PRO A 31 1.16 17.89 8.67
CA PRO A 31 2.42 17.43 8.12
C PRO A 31 2.45 15.90 7.96
N ILE A 32 2.89 15.43 6.77
CA ILE A 32 3.12 14.02 6.53
C ILE A 32 4.45 13.61 7.16
N THR A 33 4.40 12.69 8.10
CA THR A 33 5.58 12.20 8.80
C THR A 33 6.30 11.13 7.98
N MET A 34 7.51 11.45 7.52
CA MET A 34 8.37 10.58 6.74
C MET A 34 9.53 10.06 7.58
N HIS A 35 9.60 8.75 7.82
CA HIS A 35 10.74 8.15 8.49
C HIS A 35 11.93 8.00 7.52
N GLY A 36 13.09 8.51 7.92
CA GLY A 36 14.29 8.56 7.10
C GLY A 36 14.20 9.57 5.96
N ASP A 37 14.92 9.31 4.86
CA ASP A 37 14.97 10.18 3.69
C ASP A 37 13.83 9.95 2.67
N GLY A 38 12.96 8.97 2.92
CA GLY A 38 11.85 8.61 2.05
C GLY A 38 12.23 7.87 0.76
N LYS A 39 13.52 7.57 0.55
CA LYS A 39 14.02 6.88 -0.65
C LYS A 39 13.92 5.37 -0.58
N GLN A 40 13.54 4.83 0.59
CA GLN A 40 13.22 3.42 0.69
C GLN A 40 12.02 3.09 -0.20
N THR A 41 12.12 1.96 -0.93
CA THR A 41 11.05 1.53 -1.83
C THR A 41 10.16 0.49 -1.20
N ARG A 42 8.89 0.55 -1.53
CA ARG A 42 7.87 -0.43 -1.15
C ARG A 42 6.99 -0.74 -2.34
N SER A 43 6.41 -1.92 -2.30
CA SER A 43 5.37 -2.35 -3.23
C SER A 43 4.07 -2.48 -2.48
N PHE A 44 2.98 -2.02 -3.08
CA PHE A 44 1.67 -2.03 -2.45
C PHE A 44 0.65 -2.70 -3.38
N CYS A 45 -0.04 -3.71 -2.86
CA CYS A 45 -1.08 -4.44 -3.58
C CYS A 45 -2.46 -3.98 -3.13
N TYR A 46 -3.34 -3.68 -4.08
CA TYR A 46 -4.71 -3.32 -3.74
C TYR A 46 -5.46 -4.52 -3.15
N VAL A 47 -6.29 -4.27 -2.16
CA VAL A 47 -6.93 -5.32 -1.34
C VAL A 47 -7.75 -6.33 -2.15
N LYS A 48 -8.42 -5.89 -3.22
CA LYS A 48 -9.18 -6.81 -4.09
C LYS A 48 -8.27 -7.75 -4.87
N ASP A 49 -7.11 -7.28 -5.31
CA ASP A 49 -6.12 -8.12 -5.99
C ASP A 49 -5.52 -9.13 -5.02
N THR A 50 -5.18 -8.69 -3.79
CA THR A 50 -4.73 -9.63 -2.75
C THR A 50 -5.79 -10.71 -2.47
N ALA A 51 -7.07 -10.31 -2.33
CA ALA A 51 -8.16 -11.24 -2.09
C ALA A 51 -8.35 -12.23 -3.25
N SER A 52 -8.31 -11.75 -4.50
CA SER A 52 -8.39 -12.64 -5.67
C SER A 52 -7.23 -13.64 -5.72
N GLY A 53 -6.00 -13.19 -5.44
CA GLY A 53 -4.83 -14.07 -5.38
C GLY A 53 -4.94 -15.15 -4.30
N LEU A 54 -5.52 -14.81 -3.15
CA LEU A 54 -5.80 -15.78 -2.09
C LEU A 54 -6.86 -16.81 -2.52
N ILE A 55 -7.90 -16.38 -3.24
CA ILE A 55 -8.95 -17.28 -3.77
C ILE A 55 -8.34 -18.24 -4.81
N GLU A 56 -7.54 -17.74 -5.75
CA GLU A 56 -6.88 -18.61 -6.74
C GLU A 56 -5.95 -19.62 -6.06
N LEU A 57 -5.16 -19.19 -5.07
CA LEU A 57 -4.31 -20.10 -4.31
C LEU A 57 -5.11 -21.15 -3.55
N MET A 58 -6.22 -20.77 -2.93
CA MET A 58 -7.11 -21.68 -2.18
C MET A 58 -7.73 -22.74 -3.09
N ASN A 59 -8.02 -22.40 -4.35
CA ASN A 59 -8.59 -23.32 -5.35
C ASN A 59 -7.55 -24.13 -6.10
N SER A 60 -6.27 -23.98 -5.78
CA SER A 60 -5.16 -24.71 -6.43
C SER A 60 -4.66 -25.86 -5.57
N ASP A 61 -3.96 -26.82 -6.20
CA ASP A 61 -3.27 -27.91 -5.53
C ASP A 61 -1.82 -27.54 -5.14
N LEU A 62 -1.45 -26.25 -5.22
CA LEU A 62 -0.09 -25.80 -4.93
C LEU A 62 0.27 -26.03 -3.46
N GLN A 63 1.44 -26.60 -3.25
CA GLN A 63 2.03 -26.78 -1.93
C GLN A 63 3.26 -25.89 -1.78
N GLY A 64 3.37 -25.26 -0.62
CA GLY A 64 4.47 -24.36 -0.30
C GLY A 64 4.09 -22.88 -0.42
N PRO A 65 5.03 -21.99 -0.09
CA PRO A 65 4.75 -20.57 -0.03
C PRO A 65 4.65 -19.94 -1.41
N VAL A 66 3.57 -19.20 -1.64
CA VAL A 66 3.36 -18.39 -2.85
C VAL A 66 3.26 -16.92 -2.47
N ASN A 67 4.03 -16.06 -3.12
CA ASN A 67 3.97 -14.62 -2.90
C ASN A 67 2.73 -14.03 -3.59
N ILE A 68 1.90 -13.34 -2.80
CA ILE A 68 0.75 -12.56 -3.28
C ILE A 68 1.03 -11.09 -2.99
N GLY A 69 1.16 -10.29 -4.04
CA GLY A 69 1.52 -8.88 -3.95
C GLY A 69 1.61 -8.23 -5.33
N ASN A 70 1.98 -6.95 -5.35
CA ASN A 70 2.20 -6.19 -6.59
C ASN A 70 3.69 -5.86 -6.68
N PRO A 71 4.41 -6.19 -7.78
CA PRO A 71 5.82 -5.87 -7.94
C PRO A 71 6.10 -4.40 -8.30
N ASP A 72 5.07 -3.57 -8.49
CA ASP A 72 5.24 -2.15 -8.78
C ASP A 72 5.81 -1.42 -7.55
N GLU A 73 7.10 -1.07 -7.62
CA GLU A 73 7.82 -0.37 -6.55
C GLU A 73 7.66 1.14 -6.66
N ILE A 74 7.55 1.80 -5.52
CA ILE A 74 7.56 3.26 -5.39
C ILE A 74 8.40 3.68 -4.19
N GLN A 75 9.10 4.81 -4.28
CA GLN A 75 9.72 5.45 -3.13
C GLN A 75 8.63 6.02 -2.21
N LEU A 76 8.85 5.96 -0.88
CA LEU A 76 7.85 6.49 0.05
C LEU A 76 7.63 7.99 -0.09
N ILE A 77 8.67 8.74 -0.51
CA ILE A 77 8.55 10.16 -0.79
C ILE A 77 7.60 10.43 -1.98
N GLU A 78 7.75 9.68 -3.08
CA GLU A 78 6.90 9.79 -4.27
C GLU A 78 5.45 9.38 -3.94
N LEU A 79 5.27 8.37 -3.09
CA LEU A 79 3.94 7.96 -2.62
C LEU A 79 3.25 9.08 -1.81
N ALA A 80 4.00 9.76 -0.94
CA ALA A 80 3.48 10.87 -0.14
C ALA A 80 3.08 12.05 -1.05
N GLU A 81 3.93 12.40 -2.03
CA GLU A 81 3.63 13.44 -3.02
C GLU A 81 2.36 13.09 -3.83
N GLN A 82 2.25 11.85 -4.31
CA GLN A 82 1.06 11.38 -5.03
C GLN A 82 -0.22 11.48 -4.17
N ILE A 83 -0.14 11.17 -2.88
CA ILE A 83 -1.28 11.29 -1.96
C ILE A 83 -1.65 12.77 -1.72
N ILE A 84 -0.66 13.65 -1.58
CA ILE A 84 -0.89 15.11 -1.45
C ILE A 84 -1.66 15.61 -2.67
N ASP A 85 -1.21 15.25 -3.87
CA ASP A 85 -1.86 15.66 -5.13
C ASP A 85 -3.29 15.11 -5.23
N LEU A 86 -3.51 13.83 -4.92
CA LEU A 86 -4.84 13.18 -5.00
C LEU A 86 -5.83 13.70 -3.94
N THR A 87 -5.36 14.35 -2.90
CA THR A 87 -6.20 14.90 -1.82
C THR A 87 -6.35 16.40 -1.89
N ASP A 88 -5.72 17.07 -2.88
CA ASP A 88 -5.60 18.53 -2.96
C ASP A 88 -5.09 19.15 -1.64
N SER A 89 -4.18 18.44 -0.96
CA SER A 89 -3.69 18.81 0.36
C SER A 89 -2.58 19.84 0.30
N THR A 90 -2.51 20.70 1.32
CA THR A 90 -1.41 21.63 1.55
C THR A 90 -0.36 21.08 2.53
N SER A 91 -0.40 19.79 2.83
CA SER A 91 0.52 19.16 3.77
C SER A 91 1.96 19.23 3.30
N GLU A 92 2.85 19.58 4.22
CA GLU A 92 4.30 19.48 4.03
C GLU A 92 4.79 18.09 4.45
N ILE A 93 5.89 17.62 3.85
CA ILE A 93 6.55 16.37 4.27
C ILE A 93 7.61 16.70 5.30
N VAL A 94 7.49 16.12 6.50
CA VAL A 94 8.43 16.33 7.61
C VAL A 94 9.17 15.03 7.91
N HIS A 95 10.49 15.10 7.82
CA HIS A 95 11.36 13.95 8.06
C HIS A 95 11.57 13.71 9.56
N GLN A 96 11.54 12.44 9.94
CA GLN A 96 11.85 11.94 11.29
C GLN A 96 12.96 10.88 11.21
N ASP A 97 13.53 10.53 12.35
CA ASP A 97 14.54 9.48 12.40
C ASP A 97 14.04 8.17 11.79
N SER A 98 14.89 7.50 11.04
CA SER A 98 14.56 6.19 10.47
C SER A 98 14.37 5.16 11.58
N ALA A 99 13.39 4.28 11.40
CA ALA A 99 13.27 3.11 12.28
C ALA A 99 14.52 2.23 12.16
N VAL A 100 14.97 1.72 13.27
CA VAL A 100 16.04 0.71 13.32
C VAL A 100 15.51 -0.53 12.60
N ASP A 101 16.27 -1.07 11.64
CA ASP A 101 15.91 -2.25 10.84
C ASP A 101 14.80 -2.08 9.77
N ASP A 102 14.48 -0.86 9.34
CA ASP A 102 13.58 -0.69 8.19
C ASP A 102 14.31 -1.05 6.87
N PRO A 103 13.89 -2.13 6.15
CA PRO A 103 14.60 -2.55 4.94
C PRO A 103 14.48 -1.47 3.85
N ARG A 104 15.59 -1.19 3.17
CA ARG A 104 15.60 -0.22 2.07
C ARG A 104 14.70 -0.61 0.89
N ARG A 105 14.50 -1.91 0.68
CA ARG A 105 13.69 -2.46 -0.41
C ARG A 105 12.81 -3.59 0.05
N ARG A 106 11.53 -3.57 -0.37
CA ARG A 106 10.61 -4.70 -0.18
C ARG A 106 9.71 -4.82 -1.41
N CYS A 107 10.05 -5.77 -2.30
CA CYS A 107 9.34 -6.05 -3.55
C CYS A 107 9.11 -7.56 -3.68
N PRO A 108 7.88 -8.03 -3.96
CA PRO A 108 7.61 -9.44 -4.19
C PRO A 108 8.06 -9.89 -5.57
N ASP A 109 8.66 -11.08 -5.65
CA ASP A 109 8.67 -11.86 -6.88
C ASP A 109 7.36 -12.67 -6.93
N ILE A 110 6.50 -12.38 -7.91
CA ILE A 110 5.20 -13.03 -8.12
C ILE A 110 5.20 -13.99 -9.32
N SER A 111 6.35 -14.34 -9.85
CA SER A 111 6.48 -15.23 -11.04
C SER A 111 5.76 -16.56 -10.85
N GLN A 112 5.80 -17.13 -9.65
CA GLN A 112 5.08 -18.36 -9.33
C GLN A 112 3.55 -18.17 -9.36
N ALA A 113 3.03 -17.06 -8.83
CA ALA A 113 1.61 -16.76 -8.88
C ALA A 113 1.12 -16.57 -10.34
N ILE A 114 1.90 -15.86 -11.15
CA ILE A 114 1.60 -15.70 -12.58
C ILE A 114 1.60 -17.05 -13.30
N GLY A 115 2.65 -17.84 -13.13
CA GLY A 115 2.85 -19.06 -13.89
C GLY A 115 1.96 -20.24 -13.46
N GLN A 116 1.60 -20.33 -12.20
CA GLN A 116 0.90 -21.49 -11.64
C GLN A 116 -0.56 -21.19 -11.23
N LEU A 117 -0.90 -19.92 -10.92
CA LEU A 117 -2.26 -19.52 -10.60
C LEU A 117 -2.92 -18.70 -11.72
N ALA A 118 -2.18 -18.34 -12.77
CA ALA A 118 -2.61 -17.36 -13.78
C ALA A 118 -3.10 -16.05 -13.15
N TRP A 119 -2.55 -15.68 -11.99
CA TRP A 119 -2.93 -14.49 -11.24
C TRP A 119 -1.86 -13.39 -11.33
N SER A 120 -2.32 -12.17 -11.53
CA SER A 120 -1.51 -10.95 -11.40
C SER A 120 -2.38 -9.80 -10.86
N PRO A 121 -1.80 -8.80 -10.17
CA PRO A 121 -2.53 -7.62 -9.74
C PRO A 121 -3.08 -6.84 -10.95
N GLN A 122 -4.30 -6.36 -10.86
CA GLN A 122 -5.04 -5.70 -11.95
C GLN A 122 -5.30 -4.22 -11.68
N VAL A 123 -5.30 -3.80 -10.42
CA VAL A 123 -5.59 -2.42 -10.03
C VAL A 123 -4.29 -1.64 -9.96
N ASP A 124 -4.18 -0.59 -10.79
CA ASP A 124 -3.07 0.34 -10.73
C ASP A 124 -3.08 1.13 -9.42
N ARG A 125 -1.90 1.68 -9.06
CA ARG A 125 -1.72 2.38 -7.78
C ARG A 125 -2.60 3.61 -7.66
N GLN A 126 -2.74 4.41 -8.71
CA GLN A 126 -3.56 5.62 -8.68
C GLN A 126 -5.02 5.28 -8.38
N THR A 127 -5.63 4.39 -9.15
CA THR A 127 -7.00 3.92 -8.93
C THR A 127 -7.20 3.34 -7.53
N GLY A 128 -6.24 2.56 -7.05
CA GLY A 128 -6.28 1.99 -5.71
C GLY A 128 -6.22 3.05 -4.61
N LEU A 129 -5.37 4.07 -4.77
CA LEU A 129 -5.26 5.19 -3.82
C LEU A 129 -6.53 6.03 -3.81
N GLU A 130 -7.09 6.40 -4.97
CA GLU A 130 -8.34 7.17 -5.07
C GLU A 130 -9.47 6.50 -4.28
N ARG A 131 -9.68 5.20 -4.48
CA ARG A 131 -10.69 4.41 -3.75
C ARG A 131 -10.40 4.30 -2.24
N THR A 132 -9.14 4.26 -1.87
CA THR A 132 -8.74 4.20 -0.46
C THR A 132 -8.95 5.54 0.23
N ILE A 133 -8.63 6.64 -0.47
CA ILE A 133 -8.85 8.02 0.01
C ILE A 133 -10.36 8.26 0.23
N GLU A 134 -11.20 7.86 -0.73
CA GLU A 134 -12.65 7.98 -0.60
C GLU A 134 -13.18 7.24 0.62
N TYR A 135 -12.78 5.97 0.79
CA TYR A 135 -13.13 5.18 1.97
C TYR A 135 -12.70 5.84 3.29
N ILE A 136 -11.46 6.36 3.35
CA ILE A 136 -10.95 7.00 4.57
C ILE A 136 -11.69 8.32 4.83
N LYS A 137 -12.02 9.11 3.80
CA LYS A 137 -12.85 10.32 3.92
C LYS A 137 -14.20 10.00 4.57
N GLU A 138 -14.90 8.99 4.07
CA GLU A 138 -16.18 8.54 4.64
C GLU A 138 -16.03 8.16 6.13
N LYS A 139 -15.01 7.37 6.46
CA LYS A 139 -14.76 6.93 7.84
C LYS A 139 -14.36 8.04 8.80
N LEU A 140 -13.70 9.10 8.32
CA LEU A 140 -13.40 10.28 9.14
C LEU A 140 -14.64 11.16 9.39
N CYS A 141 -15.62 11.14 8.47
CA CYS A 141 -16.89 11.87 8.66
C CYS A 141 -17.87 11.15 9.62
N GLU A 142 -17.68 9.85 9.87
CA GLU A 142 -18.51 9.05 10.78
C GLU A 142 -18.08 9.16 12.26
N GLN A 143 -16.93 9.79 12.54
CA GLN A 143 -16.38 9.99 13.89
C GLN A 143 -16.77 11.36 14.48
#